data_d82e5b0b051b4357c22d4bedcd4c250d
#
_entry.id   d82e5b0b051b4357c22d4bedcd4c250d
#
_cell.length_a   1.000
_cell.length_b   1.000
_cell.length_c   1.000
_cell.angle_alpha   90.00
_cell.angle_beta   90.00
_cell.angle_gamma   90.00
#
_symmetry.space_group_name_H-M   'P 1'
#
loop_
_entity.id
_entity.type
_entity.pdbx_description
1 polymer ?
#
loop_
_entity_poly.entity_id
_entity_poly.type
_entity_poly.pdbx_seq_one_letter_code
_entity_poly.pdbx_strand_id
1 'polypeptide(L)'
;MWTANAATISPSADTADGKIHFTPANLTNKFHRSLEPLTTGRILKAMFSDEKYFAHHQHLPDNDHFGDEGAANHTRLCSDYGQAGVELFVYGRYAFDASKPAPKRFPARHTLEACEAVARLHGLSEHGAVMMQQNPDVIDQGVFHNDVIAVGNQNVLFFHEQAFVDT
;
A
#
# COMPACT_ATOMS: atom_id res chain seq x y z
N MET A 1 16.42 11.72 1.06
CA MET A 1 15.06 11.30 0.69
C MET A 1 14.80 9.92 1.29
N TRP A 2 13.68 9.73 1.95
CA TRP A 2 13.30 8.44 2.52
C TRP A 2 12.66 7.57 1.43
N THR A 3 13.32 6.48 1.05
CA THR A 3 12.88 5.63 -0.08
C THR A 3 12.24 4.31 0.34
N ALA A 4 12.15 4.00 1.63
CA ALA A 4 11.61 2.74 2.14
C ALA A 4 10.14 2.50 1.70
N ASN A 5 9.38 3.57 1.50
CA ASN A 5 7.97 3.52 1.11
C ASN A 5 7.76 4.03 -0.33
N ALA A 6 8.75 3.86 -1.19
CA ALA A 6 8.75 4.47 -2.52
C ALA A 6 7.61 3.99 -3.43
N ALA A 7 7.21 2.74 -3.30
CA ALA A 7 6.18 2.15 -4.15
C ALA A 7 5.53 0.93 -3.48
N THR A 8 4.31 0.62 -3.88
CA THR A 8 3.72 -0.70 -3.70
C THR A 8 4.25 -1.62 -4.81
N ILE A 9 4.65 -2.82 -4.44
CA ILE A 9 5.23 -3.81 -5.35
C ILE A 9 4.50 -5.14 -5.17
N SER A 10 3.94 -5.68 -6.26
CA SER A 10 3.36 -7.01 -6.29
C SER A 10 4.26 -7.96 -7.08
N PRO A 11 4.62 -9.12 -6.53
CA PRO A 11 5.49 -10.08 -7.22
C PRO A 11 4.75 -10.82 -8.33
N SER A 12 5.49 -11.37 -9.27
CA SER A 12 4.97 -12.07 -10.44
C SER A 12 4.09 -13.30 -10.12
N ALA A 13 4.23 -13.88 -8.93
CA ALA A 13 3.41 -15.00 -8.50
C ALA A 13 1.96 -14.61 -8.15
N ASP A 14 1.70 -13.34 -7.88
CA ASP A 14 0.40 -12.83 -7.41
C ASP A 14 -0.38 -12.10 -8.52
N THR A 15 0.30 -11.64 -9.56
CA THR A 15 -0.26 -10.82 -10.62
C THR A 15 -0.80 -11.66 -11.78
N ALA A 16 -1.86 -11.19 -12.44
CA ALA A 16 -2.53 -11.94 -13.52
C ALA A 16 -1.67 -12.15 -14.77
N ASP A 17 -0.71 -11.23 -15.05
CA ASP A 17 0.17 -11.30 -16.22
C ASP A 17 1.54 -11.93 -15.91
N GLY A 18 1.78 -12.32 -14.66
CA GLY A 18 3.04 -12.94 -14.22
C GLY A 18 4.24 -11.99 -14.19
N LYS A 19 4.02 -10.67 -14.18
CA LYS A 19 5.08 -9.66 -14.04
C LYS A 19 5.13 -9.10 -12.63
N ILE A 20 6.25 -8.51 -12.29
CA ILE A 20 6.39 -7.70 -11.07
C ILE A 20 5.85 -6.30 -11.37
N HIS A 21 4.85 -5.87 -10.60
CA HIS A 21 4.20 -4.57 -10.76
C HIS A 21 4.72 -3.56 -9.75
N PHE A 22 4.86 -2.30 -10.21
CA PHE A 22 5.29 -1.17 -9.40
C PHE A 22 4.28 -0.02 -9.53
N THR A 23 3.78 0.48 -8.39
CA THR A 23 3.01 1.74 -8.32
C THR A 23 3.71 2.67 -7.33
N PRO A 24 4.29 3.81 -7.77
CA PRO A 24 4.93 4.77 -6.88
C PRO A 24 3.94 5.32 -5.86
N ALA A 25 4.37 5.45 -4.61
CA ALA A 25 3.58 6.03 -3.54
C ALA A 25 3.19 7.48 -3.84
N ASN A 26 1.96 7.85 -3.48
CA ASN A 26 1.42 9.18 -3.69
C ASN A 26 0.94 9.80 -2.38
N LEU A 27 1.85 10.38 -1.61
CA LEU A 27 1.56 10.98 -0.30
C LEU A 27 1.26 12.48 -0.44
N THR A 28 0.09 12.81 -1.01
CA THR A 28 -0.33 14.17 -1.35
C THR A 28 -0.43 15.12 -0.16
N ASN A 29 -0.79 14.63 1.02
CA ASN A 29 -0.94 15.44 2.23
C ASN A 29 0.39 15.89 2.87
N LYS A 30 1.53 15.54 2.26
CA LYS A 30 2.87 15.96 2.70
C LYS A 30 3.63 16.59 1.53
N PHE A 31 3.77 17.90 1.55
CA PHE A 31 4.37 18.66 0.45
C PHE A 31 5.68 18.05 -0.09
N HIS A 32 6.63 17.74 0.80
CA HIS A 32 7.90 17.14 0.37
C HIS A 32 7.78 15.75 -0.25
N ARG A 33 6.72 15.01 0.09
CA ARG A 33 6.44 13.67 -0.46
C ARG A 33 5.61 13.75 -1.74
N SER A 34 4.76 14.75 -1.89
CA SER A 34 3.96 14.94 -3.11
C SER A 34 4.80 15.25 -4.35
N LEU A 35 6.05 15.66 -4.16
CA LEU A 35 6.98 15.95 -5.25
C LEU A 35 7.75 14.72 -5.75
N GLU A 36 7.69 13.59 -5.01
CA GLU A 36 8.52 12.42 -5.26
C GLU A 36 7.98 11.45 -6.34
N PRO A 37 6.66 11.25 -6.50
CA PRO A 37 6.12 10.13 -7.26
C PRO A 37 6.67 10.01 -8.69
N LEU A 38 6.72 11.11 -9.41
CA LEU A 38 7.24 11.14 -10.80
C LEU A 38 8.72 10.75 -10.88
N THR A 39 9.52 11.22 -9.92
CA THR A 39 10.96 10.91 -9.89
C THR A 39 11.18 9.46 -9.47
N THR A 40 10.43 8.99 -8.47
CA THR A 40 10.45 7.58 -8.03
C THR A 40 10.08 6.64 -9.18
N GLY A 41 9.00 6.94 -9.90
CA GLY A 41 8.58 6.14 -11.05
C GLY A 41 9.65 6.07 -12.15
N ARG A 42 10.33 7.19 -12.46
CA ARG A 42 11.45 7.21 -13.41
C ARG A 42 12.65 6.37 -12.95
N ILE A 43 12.99 6.45 -11.66
CA ILE A 43 14.08 5.65 -11.08
C ILE A 43 13.75 4.17 -11.16
N LEU A 44 12.56 3.75 -10.72
CA LEU A 44 12.13 2.35 -10.76
C LEU A 44 12.14 1.82 -12.20
N LYS A 45 11.60 2.57 -13.15
CA LYS A 45 11.60 2.19 -14.57
C LYS A 45 13.03 2.08 -15.15
N ALA A 46 13.96 2.91 -14.72
CA ALA A 46 15.35 2.84 -15.15
C ALA A 46 16.09 1.63 -14.56
N MET A 47 15.78 1.27 -13.31
CA MET A 47 16.38 0.12 -12.62
C MET A 47 15.79 -1.21 -13.08
N PHE A 48 14.49 -1.27 -13.36
CA PHE A 48 13.72 -2.45 -13.74
C PHE A 48 13.13 -2.25 -15.14
N SER A 49 14.00 -2.15 -16.15
CA SER A 49 13.63 -1.68 -17.49
C SER A 49 13.07 -2.74 -18.43
N ASP A 50 13.23 -4.03 -18.14
CA ASP A 50 12.77 -5.12 -19.01
C ASP A 50 11.26 -5.33 -18.87
N GLU A 51 10.48 -4.80 -19.83
CA GLU A 51 9.03 -4.91 -19.85
C GLU A 51 8.50 -6.36 -19.97
N LYS A 52 9.35 -7.34 -20.24
CA LYS A 52 8.98 -8.76 -20.19
C LYS A 52 8.68 -9.21 -18.76
N TYR A 53 9.38 -8.64 -17.77
CA TYR A 53 9.30 -9.06 -16.37
C TYR A 53 8.68 -8.01 -15.45
N PHE A 54 8.66 -6.74 -15.87
CA PHE A 54 8.28 -5.62 -15.02
C PHE A 54 7.19 -4.78 -15.65
N ALA A 55 6.17 -4.43 -14.87
CA ALA A 55 5.11 -3.52 -15.21
C ALA A 55 5.18 -2.27 -14.33
N HIS A 56 5.20 -1.08 -14.95
CA HIS A 56 5.30 0.19 -14.24
C HIS A 56 4.03 0.99 -14.42
N HIS A 57 3.34 1.27 -13.33
CA HIS A 57 2.17 2.12 -13.30
C HIS A 57 2.54 3.56 -12.96
N GLN A 58 1.68 4.50 -13.33
CA GLN A 58 1.75 5.83 -12.79
C GLN A 58 1.26 5.80 -11.33
N HIS A 59 1.73 6.76 -10.52
CA HIS A 59 1.15 6.97 -9.20
C HIS A 59 -0.34 7.33 -9.31
N LEU A 60 -1.09 7.07 -8.25
CA LEU A 60 -2.52 7.42 -8.20
C LEU A 60 -2.72 8.95 -8.33
N PRO A 61 -3.91 9.43 -8.70
CA PRO A 61 -4.19 10.87 -8.84
C PRO A 61 -3.82 11.69 -7.61
N ASP A 62 -3.28 12.89 -7.86
CA ASP A 62 -2.83 13.83 -6.81
C ASP A 62 -4.01 14.50 -6.09
N ASN A 63 -4.74 13.72 -5.30
CA ASN A 63 -5.80 14.24 -4.43
C ASN A 63 -5.94 13.39 -3.17
N ASP A 64 -6.61 13.92 -2.16
CA ASP A 64 -6.75 13.29 -0.85
C ASP A 64 -7.53 11.97 -0.85
N HIS A 65 -8.34 11.71 -1.88
CA HIS A 65 -9.10 10.47 -1.99
C HIS A 65 -8.24 9.27 -2.39
N PHE A 66 -7.10 9.54 -3.02
CA PHE A 66 -6.17 8.52 -3.52
C PHE A 66 -4.79 8.60 -2.88
N GLY A 67 -4.72 9.07 -1.63
CA GLY A 67 -3.47 9.02 -0.85
C GLY A 67 -2.99 7.60 -0.68
N ASP A 68 -1.72 7.35 -1.03
CA ASP A 68 -1.08 6.04 -1.01
C ASP A 68 0.30 6.14 -0.36
N GLU A 69 0.52 5.34 0.68
CA GLU A 69 1.78 5.27 1.45
C GLU A 69 2.77 4.24 0.88
N GLY A 70 2.42 3.56 -0.20
CA GLY A 70 3.26 2.52 -0.77
C GLY A 70 3.52 1.36 0.20
N ALA A 71 4.76 0.88 0.25
CA ALA A 71 5.14 -0.28 1.05
C ALA A 71 4.91 -0.13 2.57
N ALA A 72 4.74 1.08 3.10
CA ALA A 72 4.50 1.29 4.53
C ALA A 72 3.19 0.69 5.03
N ASN A 73 2.22 0.57 4.13
CA ASN A 73 0.89 0.05 4.42
C ASN A 73 0.56 -1.20 3.60
N HIS A 74 1.59 -1.90 3.14
CA HIS A 74 1.44 -3.10 2.33
C HIS A 74 2.37 -4.22 2.83
N THR A 75 1.81 -5.42 2.99
CA THR A 75 2.53 -6.61 3.45
C THR A 75 2.06 -7.82 2.66
N ARG A 76 2.98 -8.64 2.18
CA ARG A 76 2.66 -9.88 1.48
C ARG A 76 2.84 -11.08 2.40
N LEU A 77 1.85 -11.97 2.42
CA LEU A 77 1.89 -13.26 3.12
C LEU A 77 1.89 -14.40 2.10
N CYS A 78 2.72 -15.41 2.30
CA CYS A 78 2.83 -16.56 1.40
C CYS A 78 3.39 -17.78 2.14
N SER A 79 3.15 -18.97 1.60
CA SER A 79 3.76 -20.21 2.12
C SER A 79 5.24 -20.30 1.77
N ASP A 80 5.60 -19.82 0.57
CA ASP A 80 6.96 -19.70 0.06
C ASP A 80 7.02 -18.51 -0.90
N TYR A 81 8.17 -17.83 -1.02
CA TYR A 81 8.32 -16.63 -1.84
C TYR A 81 8.05 -16.86 -3.33
N GLY A 82 8.25 -18.05 -3.85
CA GLY A 82 7.97 -18.42 -5.24
C GLY A 82 6.52 -18.85 -5.52
N GLN A 83 5.67 -18.92 -4.48
CA GLN A 83 4.27 -19.33 -4.61
C GLN A 83 3.33 -18.13 -4.58
N ALA A 84 2.12 -18.31 -5.10
CA ALA A 84 1.06 -17.32 -4.96
C ALA A 84 0.80 -17.00 -3.49
N GLY A 85 0.65 -15.72 -3.19
CA GLY A 85 0.45 -15.20 -1.84
C GLY A 85 -0.82 -14.39 -1.71
N VAL A 86 -0.95 -13.75 -0.56
CA VAL A 86 -2.01 -12.79 -0.26
C VAL A 86 -1.35 -11.46 0.09
N GLU A 87 -1.73 -10.41 -0.59
CA GLU A 87 -1.27 -9.06 -0.34
C GLU A 87 -2.22 -8.34 0.60
N LEU A 88 -1.73 -7.98 1.77
CA LEU A 88 -2.45 -7.24 2.79
C LEU A 88 -2.24 -5.75 2.56
N PHE A 89 -3.31 -5.04 2.25
CA PHE A 89 -3.36 -3.59 2.14
C PHE A 89 -4.01 -3.00 3.39
N VAL A 90 -3.32 -2.07 4.03
CA VAL A 90 -3.81 -1.44 5.25
C VAL A 90 -4.19 0.01 4.98
N TYR A 91 -5.46 0.34 5.15
CA TYR A 91 -5.99 1.69 4.98
C TYR A 91 -6.38 2.32 6.33
N GLY A 92 -6.40 3.65 6.38
CA GLY A 92 -6.76 4.37 7.62
C GLY A 92 -8.16 4.96 7.58
N ARG A 93 -8.75 5.17 6.41
CA ARG A 93 -10.10 5.74 6.24
C ARG A 93 -10.72 5.36 4.90
N TYR A 94 -12.02 5.58 4.79
CA TYR A 94 -12.77 5.57 3.54
C TYR A 94 -12.70 6.97 2.90
N ALA A 95 -12.48 7.06 1.58
CA ALA A 95 -12.41 8.35 0.90
C ALA A 95 -13.78 8.99 0.70
N PHE A 96 -14.81 8.18 0.49
CA PHE A 96 -16.15 8.63 0.08
C PHE A 96 -17.26 8.31 1.10
N ASP A 97 -16.93 7.75 2.26
CA ASP A 97 -17.89 7.45 3.31
C ASP A 97 -17.46 8.01 4.68
N ALA A 98 -17.89 9.23 4.97
CA ALA A 98 -17.60 9.90 6.23
C ALA A 98 -18.33 9.30 7.45
N SER A 99 -19.26 8.36 7.26
CA SER A 99 -19.94 7.65 8.36
C SER A 99 -19.10 6.56 9.00
N LYS A 100 -18.06 6.12 8.30
CA LYS A 100 -17.13 5.06 8.75
C LYS A 100 -16.08 5.60 9.72
N PRO A 101 -15.51 4.73 10.56
CA PRO A 101 -14.43 5.12 11.46
C PRO A 101 -13.26 5.78 10.73
N ALA A 102 -12.78 6.90 11.26
CA ALA A 102 -11.62 7.62 10.74
C ALA A 102 -10.92 8.35 11.89
N PRO A 103 -9.60 8.58 11.81
CA PRO A 103 -8.88 9.36 12.81
C PRO A 103 -9.36 10.81 12.83
N LYS A 104 -9.33 11.43 14.02
CA LYS A 104 -9.84 12.79 14.27
C LYS A 104 -8.73 13.83 14.40
N ARG A 105 -7.55 13.42 14.85
CA ARG A 105 -6.43 14.30 15.16
C ARG A 105 -5.42 14.38 14.03
N PHE A 106 -5.12 13.25 13.40
CA PHE A 106 -4.14 13.18 12.34
C PHE A 106 -4.77 12.63 11.06
N PRO A 107 -4.31 13.06 9.88
CA PRO A 107 -4.84 12.53 8.63
C PRO A 107 -4.49 11.05 8.48
N ALA A 108 -5.51 10.24 8.20
CA ALA A 108 -5.28 8.92 7.65
C ALA A 108 -4.78 9.06 6.22
N ARG A 109 -3.59 8.59 5.96
CA ARG A 109 -2.87 8.90 4.72
C ARG A 109 -3.19 7.94 3.58
N HIS A 110 -3.70 6.75 3.91
CA HIS A 110 -4.04 5.71 2.96
C HIS A 110 -5.54 5.46 2.99
N THR A 111 -6.19 5.51 1.85
CA THR A 111 -7.63 5.27 1.74
C THR A 111 -7.91 3.85 1.26
N LEU A 112 -9.10 3.30 1.56
CA LEU A 112 -9.55 2.02 1.03
C LEU A 112 -9.54 2.04 -0.50
N GLU A 113 -10.05 3.10 -1.09
CA GLU A 113 -10.18 3.25 -2.53
C GLU A 113 -8.81 3.31 -3.24
N ALA A 114 -7.80 3.87 -2.57
CA ALA A 114 -6.41 3.82 -3.06
C ALA A 114 -5.87 2.38 -3.05
N CYS A 115 -6.08 1.63 -1.95
CA CYS A 115 -5.71 0.22 -1.86
C CYS A 115 -6.34 -0.61 -2.98
N GLU A 116 -7.66 -0.47 -3.16
CA GLU A 116 -8.39 -1.17 -4.22
C GLU A 116 -7.92 -0.79 -5.62
N ALA A 117 -7.60 0.50 -5.84
CA ALA A 117 -7.08 0.95 -7.12
C ALA A 117 -5.74 0.32 -7.45
N VAL A 118 -4.81 0.26 -6.48
CA VAL A 118 -3.51 -0.40 -6.65
C VAL A 118 -3.67 -1.90 -6.88
N ALA A 119 -4.52 -2.59 -6.10
CA ALA A 119 -4.78 -4.01 -6.27
C ALA A 119 -5.31 -4.32 -7.69
N ARG A 120 -6.24 -3.49 -8.20
CA ARG A 120 -6.74 -3.61 -9.59
C ARG A 120 -5.68 -3.32 -10.64
N LEU A 121 -4.86 -2.29 -10.46
CA LEU A 121 -3.75 -1.97 -11.38
C LEU A 121 -2.74 -3.11 -11.47
N HIS A 122 -2.47 -3.78 -10.36
CA HIS A 122 -1.55 -4.92 -10.30
C HIS A 122 -2.18 -6.24 -10.77
N GLY A 123 -3.48 -6.24 -11.11
CA GLY A 123 -4.18 -7.44 -11.58
C GLY A 123 -4.26 -8.53 -10.53
N LEU A 124 -4.35 -8.16 -9.25
CA LEU A 124 -4.51 -9.12 -8.16
C LEU A 124 -5.90 -9.77 -8.22
N SER A 125 -5.96 -11.05 -7.91
CA SER A 125 -7.23 -11.75 -7.82
C SER A 125 -8.05 -11.30 -6.61
N GLU A 126 -9.36 -11.56 -6.62
CA GLU A 126 -10.25 -11.27 -5.50
C GLU A 126 -9.78 -11.89 -4.16
N HIS A 127 -9.14 -13.06 -4.22
CA HIS A 127 -8.58 -13.74 -3.06
C HIS A 127 -7.10 -13.43 -2.80
N GLY A 128 -6.45 -12.72 -3.73
CA GLY A 128 -5.05 -12.33 -3.65
C GLY A 128 -4.80 -11.02 -2.90
N ALA A 129 -5.85 -10.25 -2.60
CA ALA A 129 -5.76 -8.99 -1.88
C ALA A 129 -6.74 -8.95 -0.71
N VAL A 130 -6.25 -8.54 0.47
CA VAL A 130 -7.05 -8.35 1.68
C VAL A 130 -6.92 -6.91 2.14
N MET A 131 -8.05 -6.25 2.37
CA MET A 131 -8.12 -4.87 2.84
C MET A 131 -8.41 -4.86 4.34
N MET A 132 -7.52 -4.24 5.15
CA MET A 132 -7.70 -4.11 6.59
C MET A 132 -7.61 -2.66 7.02
N GLN A 133 -8.48 -2.25 7.92
CA GLN A 133 -8.43 -0.89 8.46
C GLN A 133 -7.48 -0.84 9.67
N GLN A 134 -6.50 0.06 9.61
CA GLN A 134 -5.70 0.43 10.77
C GLN A 134 -6.59 1.13 11.80
N ASN A 135 -6.42 0.81 13.08
CA ASN A 135 -7.20 1.41 14.15
C ASN A 135 -7.02 2.94 14.17
N PRO A 136 -8.10 3.72 14.00
CA PRO A 136 -8.04 5.18 13.97
C PRO A 136 -7.50 5.80 15.27
N ASP A 137 -7.78 5.20 16.42
CA ASP A 137 -7.30 5.69 17.71
C ASP A 137 -5.76 5.56 17.82
N VAL A 138 -5.19 4.55 17.20
CA VAL A 138 -3.74 4.35 17.14
C VAL A 138 -3.10 5.36 16.18
N ILE A 139 -3.75 5.67 15.06
CA ILE A 139 -3.32 6.76 14.17
C ILE A 139 -3.29 8.09 14.94
N ASP A 140 -4.32 8.37 15.74
CA ASP A 140 -4.43 9.59 16.56
C ASP A 140 -3.41 9.65 17.70
N GLN A 141 -2.78 8.54 18.06
CA GLN A 141 -1.63 8.47 18.95
C GLN A 141 -0.29 8.70 18.23
N GLY A 142 -0.29 8.84 16.91
CA GLY A 142 0.91 9.15 16.13
C GLY A 142 1.50 7.98 15.35
N VAL A 143 0.84 6.83 15.32
CA VAL A 143 1.26 5.67 14.51
C VAL A 143 0.67 5.82 13.11
N PHE A 144 1.39 6.50 12.23
CA PHE A 144 0.89 6.89 10.91
C PHE A 144 1.02 5.79 9.86
N HIS A 145 1.92 4.83 10.05
CA HIS A 145 2.23 3.76 9.12
C HIS A 145 1.99 2.41 9.79
N ASN A 146 1.44 1.48 9.05
CA ASN A 146 1.18 0.13 9.57
C ASN A 146 2.48 -0.63 9.88
N ASP A 147 3.55 -0.43 9.12
CA ASP A 147 4.86 -1.06 9.30
C ASP A 147 5.53 -0.77 10.66
N VAL A 148 5.03 0.23 11.40
CA VAL A 148 5.47 0.53 12.77
C VAL A 148 4.92 -0.47 13.79
N ILE A 149 3.74 -1.05 13.54
CA ILE A 149 3.01 -1.88 14.50
C ILE A 149 2.58 -3.24 13.96
N ALA A 150 2.87 -3.53 12.71
CA ALA A 150 2.60 -4.82 12.08
C ALA A 150 3.69 -5.15 11.06
N VAL A 151 4.12 -6.41 11.05
CA VAL A 151 5.11 -6.91 10.09
C VAL A 151 4.79 -8.32 9.67
N GLY A 152 4.82 -8.58 8.37
CA GLY A 152 4.63 -9.91 7.78
C GLY A 152 5.96 -10.54 7.36
N ASN A 153 6.06 -11.84 7.53
CA ASN A 153 7.14 -12.65 7.00
C ASN A 153 6.62 -14.05 6.64
N GLN A 154 6.66 -14.40 5.39
CA GLN A 154 6.08 -15.64 4.85
C GLN A 154 4.61 -15.79 5.28
N ASN A 155 4.26 -16.80 6.06
CA ASN A 155 2.89 -17.09 6.53
C ASN A 155 2.57 -16.53 7.93
N VAL A 156 3.44 -15.68 8.47
CA VAL A 156 3.28 -15.08 9.81
C VAL A 156 3.07 -13.58 9.70
N LEU A 157 2.00 -13.09 10.31
CA LEU A 157 1.77 -11.67 10.58
C LEU A 157 1.94 -11.43 12.08
N PHE A 158 2.93 -10.65 12.46
CA PHE A 158 3.16 -10.23 13.83
C PHE A 158 2.70 -8.77 14.00
N PHE A 159 1.78 -8.51 14.90
CA PHE A 159 1.21 -7.17 15.07
C PHE A 159 0.82 -6.90 16.53
N HIS A 160 0.73 -5.62 16.86
CA HIS A 160 0.21 -5.17 18.15
C HIS A 160 -1.31 -5.40 18.21
N GLU A 161 -1.84 -5.82 19.35
CA GLU A 161 -3.26 -6.12 19.54
C GLU A 161 -4.22 -5.00 19.11
N GLN A 162 -3.78 -3.74 19.16
CA GLN A 162 -4.55 -2.57 18.76
C GLN A 162 -4.28 -2.11 17.32
N ALA A 163 -3.52 -2.85 16.52
CA ALA A 163 -3.10 -2.41 15.18
C ALA A 163 -4.27 -2.18 14.23
N PHE A 164 -5.30 -3.00 14.32
CA PHE A 164 -6.43 -3.02 13.40
C PHE A 164 -7.74 -2.78 14.12
N VAL A 165 -8.76 -2.38 13.37
CA VAL A 165 -10.15 -2.31 13.86
C VAL A 165 -10.66 -3.72 14.06
N ASP A 166 -11.33 -3.98 15.18
CA ASP A 166 -12.05 -5.24 15.40
C ASP A 166 -13.18 -5.35 14.36
N THR A 167 -13.20 -6.45 13.63
CA THR A 167 -14.21 -6.75 12.60
C THR A 167 -15.33 -7.62 13.14
#